data_f0f647806cf0c07a7147c20fe22777e0
#
_entry.id   f0f647806cf0c07a7147c20fe22777e0
#
_cell.length_a   1.000
_cell.length_b   1.000
_cell.length_c   1.000
_cell.angle_alpha   90.00
_cell.angle_beta   90.00
_cell.angle_gamma   90.00
#
_symmetry.space_group_name_H-M   'P 1'
#
loop_
_entity.id
_entity.type
_entity.pdbx_description
1 polymer ?
#
loop_
_entity_poly.entity_id
_entity_poly.type
_entity_poly.pdbx_seq_one_letter_code
_entity_poly.pdbx_strand_id
1 'polypeptide(L)'
;MKYAGMPMAMWAVFARSFQTQLTAVLGYDAATAKQITKNAKPKYKEIIAKLPKFEKGDRFSMNIIGCAMLGAFVLSMPHRPDVESLTDYYENAQMTPLMKWFCRQSGKSKFTPKDVASMKATAARKAADRNPYSWNMDFYEYPDGSGYEGRFTKCGICTLMQELGLYD
;
A
#
# COMPACT_ATOMS: atom_id res chain seq x y z
N MET A 1 -0.37 14.54 15.54
CA MET A 1 -1.36 13.47 15.82
C MET A 1 -0.66 12.13 15.54
N LYS A 2 -0.82 11.11 16.40
CA LYS A 2 -0.10 9.84 16.20
C LYS A 2 -0.88 8.99 15.22
N TYR A 3 -0.26 8.55 14.10
CA TYR A 3 -0.87 7.67 13.11
C TYR A 3 -1.28 6.32 13.75
N ALA A 4 -2.48 5.82 13.42
CA ALA A 4 -2.93 4.51 13.89
C ALA A 4 -2.36 3.41 12.98
N GLY A 5 -1.66 2.46 13.54
CA GLY A 5 -0.93 1.41 12.85
C GLY A 5 0.51 1.33 13.36
N MET A 6 1.34 0.57 12.68
CA MET A 6 2.74 0.34 13.07
C MET A 6 3.70 0.78 11.94
N PRO A 7 3.71 2.06 11.53
CA PRO A 7 4.49 2.49 10.37
C PRO A 7 5.99 2.24 10.52
N MET A 8 6.55 2.39 11.72
CA MET A 8 7.97 2.13 11.94
C MET A 8 8.31 0.63 11.97
N ALA A 9 7.39 -0.24 12.36
CA ALA A 9 7.56 -1.68 12.21
C ALA A 9 7.54 -2.08 10.72
N MET A 10 6.63 -1.48 9.92
CA MET A 10 6.61 -1.66 8.46
C MET A 10 7.93 -1.21 7.82
N TRP A 11 8.46 -0.06 8.24
CA TRP A 11 9.78 0.40 7.80
C TRP A 11 10.85 -0.64 8.11
N ALA A 12 10.89 -1.16 9.33
CA ALA A 12 11.89 -2.15 9.75
C ALA A 12 11.82 -3.45 8.92
N VAL A 13 10.61 -3.87 8.56
CA VAL A 13 10.39 -5.11 7.77
C VAL A 13 10.75 -4.92 6.30
N PHE A 14 10.38 -3.80 5.68
CA PHE A 14 10.41 -3.66 4.23
C PHE A 14 11.55 -2.78 3.68
N ALA A 15 12.12 -1.84 4.47
CA ALA A 15 13.09 -0.89 3.95
C ALA A 15 14.31 -1.55 3.30
N ARG A 16 14.76 -2.70 3.84
CA ARG A 16 15.86 -3.46 3.23
C ARG A 16 15.46 -4.07 1.89
N SER A 17 14.24 -4.57 1.76
CA SER A 17 13.72 -5.09 0.49
C SER A 17 13.64 -3.97 -0.55
N PHE A 18 13.05 -2.82 -0.20
CA PHE A 18 13.04 -1.64 -1.05
C PHE A 18 14.45 -1.23 -1.50
N GLN A 19 15.42 -1.18 -0.58
CA GLN A 19 16.82 -0.88 -0.92
C GLN A 19 17.41 -1.90 -1.90
N THR A 20 17.16 -3.20 -1.70
CA THR A 20 17.66 -4.25 -2.59
C THR A 20 17.10 -4.10 -4.00
N GLN A 21 15.81 -3.77 -4.12
CA GLN A 21 15.16 -3.61 -5.42
C GLN A 21 15.57 -2.33 -6.16
N LEU A 22 16.07 -1.30 -5.47
CA LEU A 22 16.73 -0.16 -6.13
C LEU A 22 17.89 -0.62 -7.02
N THR A 23 18.65 -1.60 -6.57
CA THR A 23 19.76 -2.17 -7.35
C THR A 23 19.27 -3.21 -8.34
N ALA A 24 18.41 -4.15 -7.91
CA ALA A 24 18.03 -5.31 -8.71
C ALA A 24 17.06 -4.97 -9.86
N VAL A 25 16.16 -4.01 -9.66
CA VAL A 25 15.13 -3.63 -10.64
C VAL A 25 15.47 -2.32 -11.33
N LEU A 26 15.87 -1.31 -10.56
CA LEU A 26 16.09 0.05 -11.10
C LEU A 26 17.56 0.32 -11.49
N GLY A 27 18.46 -0.63 -11.29
CA GLY A 27 19.86 -0.55 -11.75
C GLY A 27 20.75 0.46 -10.99
N TYR A 28 20.31 1.01 -9.87
CA TYR A 28 21.17 1.88 -9.07
C TYR A 28 22.34 1.10 -8.48
N ASP A 29 23.53 1.73 -8.39
CA ASP A 29 24.65 1.17 -7.65
C ASP A 29 24.35 1.12 -6.13
N ALA A 30 25.12 0.31 -5.39
CA ALA A 30 24.90 0.08 -3.98
C ALA A 30 25.02 1.35 -3.10
N ALA A 31 25.91 2.27 -3.47
CA ALA A 31 26.11 3.53 -2.73
C ALA A 31 24.91 4.45 -2.92
N THR A 32 24.44 4.61 -4.15
CA THR A 32 23.24 5.38 -4.49
C THR A 32 22.00 4.78 -3.82
N ALA A 33 21.79 3.46 -3.89
CA ALA A 33 20.69 2.79 -3.24
C ALA A 33 20.67 3.00 -1.71
N LYS A 34 21.84 2.97 -1.08
CA LYS A 34 21.98 3.28 0.35
C LYS A 34 21.65 4.73 0.67
N GLN A 35 22.08 5.67 -0.17
CA GLN A 35 21.78 7.09 0.00
C GLN A 35 20.29 7.39 -0.18
N ILE A 36 19.65 6.82 -1.21
CA ILE A 36 18.19 6.90 -1.42
C ILE A 36 17.45 6.41 -0.17
N THR A 37 17.83 5.24 0.36
CA THR A 37 17.20 4.67 1.55
C THR A 37 17.37 5.56 2.78
N LYS A 38 18.55 6.16 2.95
CA LYS A 38 18.83 7.12 4.03
C LYS A 38 17.92 8.34 3.94
N ASN A 39 17.73 8.89 2.73
CA ASN A 39 16.90 10.06 2.46
C ASN A 39 15.40 9.72 2.55
N ALA A 40 14.99 8.52 2.18
CA ALA A 40 13.60 8.07 2.23
C ALA A 40 13.03 7.98 3.66
N LYS A 41 13.86 7.62 4.64
CA LYS A 41 13.40 7.44 6.03
C LYS A 41 12.78 8.70 6.66
N PRO A 42 13.42 9.89 6.63
CA PRO A 42 12.80 11.12 7.12
C PRO A 42 11.56 11.49 6.31
N LYS A 43 11.58 11.40 4.96
CA LYS A 43 10.40 11.66 4.12
C LYS A 43 9.22 10.77 4.47
N TYR A 44 9.48 9.47 4.68
CA TYR A 44 8.45 8.54 5.15
C TYR A 44 7.81 8.99 6.46
N LYS A 45 8.64 9.40 7.45
CA LYS A 45 8.12 9.92 8.73
C LYS A 45 7.27 11.18 8.55
N GLU A 46 7.66 12.09 7.66
CA GLU A 46 6.91 13.30 7.34
C GLU A 46 5.56 12.98 6.72
N ILE A 47 5.52 12.05 5.74
CA ILE A 47 4.28 11.59 5.11
C ILE A 47 3.35 10.98 6.17
N ILE A 48 3.86 10.04 6.97
CA ILE A 48 3.07 9.37 8.02
C ILE A 48 2.54 10.36 9.06
N ALA A 49 3.31 11.39 9.40
CA ALA A 49 2.89 12.38 10.39
C ALA A 49 1.70 13.25 9.92
N LYS A 50 1.53 13.40 8.61
CA LYS A 50 0.42 14.15 7.99
C LYS A 50 -0.86 13.32 7.84
N LEU A 51 -0.75 12.00 7.85
CA LEU A 51 -1.90 11.13 7.66
C LEU A 51 -2.80 11.11 8.90
N PRO A 52 -4.14 11.12 8.72
CA PRO A 52 -5.07 11.00 9.84
C PRO A 52 -5.03 9.60 10.44
N LYS A 53 -5.59 9.47 11.63
CA LYS A 53 -5.77 8.15 12.24
C LYS A 53 -6.82 7.34 11.47
N PHE A 54 -6.52 6.07 11.28
CA PHE A 54 -7.49 5.06 10.89
C PHE A 54 -8.17 4.47 12.12
N GLU A 55 -9.38 3.94 11.96
CA GLU A 55 -10.07 3.21 13.00
C GLU A 55 -9.25 1.99 13.44
N LYS A 56 -9.42 1.61 14.72
CA LYS A 56 -8.75 0.42 15.25
C LYS A 56 -9.20 -0.82 14.46
N GLY A 57 -8.24 -1.57 13.92
CA GLY A 57 -8.51 -2.76 13.13
C GLY A 57 -8.78 -2.50 11.65
N ASP A 58 -8.75 -1.26 11.18
CA ASP A 58 -8.81 -0.96 9.76
C ASP A 58 -7.52 -1.39 9.05
N ARG A 59 -7.60 -2.53 8.36
CA ARG A 59 -6.46 -3.12 7.65
C ARG A 59 -6.00 -2.31 6.45
N PHE A 60 -6.84 -1.44 5.91
CA PHE A 60 -6.46 -0.58 4.79
C PHE A 60 -5.35 0.42 5.17
N SER A 61 -5.22 0.73 6.45
CA SER A 61 -4.08 1.50 6.96
C SER A 61 -2.73 0.93 6.56
N MET A 62 -2.61 -0.40 6.41
CA MET A 62 -1.37 -1.06 5.98
C MET A 62 -1.04 -0.73 4.52
N ASN A 63 -2.05 -0.67 3.65
CA ASN A 63 -1.87 -0.30 2.24
C ASN A 63 -1.39 1.16 2.14
N ILE A 64 -1.99 2.06 2.91
CA ILE A 64 -1.58 3.48 2.94
C ILE A 64 -0.15 3.64 3.47
N ILE A 65 0.23 2.90 4.50
CA ILE A 65 1.62 2.88 5.01
C ILE A 65 2.59 2.37 3.93
N GLY A 66 2.22 1.32 3.20
CA GLY A 66 3.01 0.77 2.09
C GLY A 66 3.20 1.80 0.97
N CYS A 67 2.13 2.47 0.57
CA CYS A 67 2.18 3.53 -0.44
C CYS A 67 2.97 4.76 0.04
N ALA A 68 2.86 5.15 1.30
CA ALA A 68 3.69 6.20 1.88
C ALA A 68 5.19 5.84 1.84
N MET A 69 5.52 4.55 2.00
CA MET A 69 6.90 4.07 1.87
C MET A 69 7.37 4.16 0.42
N LEU A 70 6.59 3.67 -0.55
CA LEU A 70 6.89 3.84 -1.97
C LEU A 70 7.12 5.31 -2.31
N GLY A 71 6.17 6.18 -1.95
CA GLY A 71 6.28 7.62 -2.18
C GLY A 71 7.57 8.23 -1.61
N ALA A 72 7.94 7.84 -0.39
CA ALA A 72 9.17 8.32 0.25
C ALA A 72 10.44 7.87 -0.52
N PHE A 73 10.46 6.64 -1.02
CA PHE A 73 11.57 6.15 -1.84
C PHE A 73 11.63 6.88 -3.18
N VAL A 74 10.51 6.98 -3.92
CA VAL A 74 10.44 7.67 -5.23
C VAL A 74 10.86 9.13 -5.11
N LEU A 75 10.35 9.86 -4.11
CA LEU A 75 10.74 11.26 -3.83
C LEU A 75 12.22 11.41 -3.39
N SER A 76 12.90 10.31 -3.14
CA SER A 76 14.32 10.31 -2.77
C SER A 76 15.24 9.85 -3.89
N MET A 77 14.68 9.40 -5.02
CA MET A 77 15.44 9.04 -6.22
C MET A 77 15.92 10.29 -6.96
N PRO A 78 17.07 10.23 -7.65
CA PRO A 78 17.55 11.31 -8.50
C PRO A 78 16.61 11.62 -9.68
N HIS A 79 15.99 10.58 -10.22
CA HIS A 79 15.02 10.64 -11.31
C HIS A 79 13.84 9.73 -11.02
N ARG A 80 12.64 10.15 -11.44
CA ARG A 80 11.44 9.34 -11.35
C ARG A 80 11.51 8.24 -12.43
N PRO A 81 11.42 6.95 -12.05
CA PRO A 81 11.32 5.88 -13.03
C PRO A 81 10.00 5.98 -13.82
N ASP A 82 9.96 5.35 -14.99
CA ASP A 82 8.71 5.13 -15.71
C ASP A 82 7.75 4.21 -14.90
N VAL A 83 6.47 4.20 -15.30
CA VAL A 83 5.41 3.51 -14.57
C VAL A 83 5.65 1.99 -14.51
N GLU A 84 6.16 1.38 -15.59
CA GLU A 84 6.42 -0.05 -15.65
C GLU A 84 7.54 -0.45 -14.69
N SER A 85 8.69 0.22 -14.78
CA SER A 85 9.82 0.02 -13.85
C SER A 85 9.43 0.27 -12.39
N LEU A 86 8.59 1.27 -12.14
CA LEU A 86 8.12 1.59 -10.79
C LEU A 86 7.16 0.53 -10.25
N THR A 87 6.32 -0.05 -11.10
CA THR A 87 5.42 -1.15 -10.76
C THR A 87 6.22 -2.39 -10.37
N ASP A 88 7.18 -2.78 -11.19
CA ASP A 88 8.08 -3.91 -10.92
C ASP A 88 8.88 -3.70 -9.64
N TYR A 89 9.40 -2.50 -9.46
CA TYR A 89 10.13 -2.14 -8.23
C TYR A 89 9.25 -2.33 -6.99
N TYR A 90 8.02 -1.78 -7.01
CA TYR A 90 7.12 -1.83 -5.87
C TYR A 90 6.65 -3.25 -5.56
N GLU A 91 6.27 -4.00 -6.59
CA GLU A 91 5.85 -5.39 -6.45
C GLU A 91 6.96 -6.24 -5.81
N ASN A 92 8.17 -6.19 -6.38
CA ASN A 92 9.30 -6.95 -5.87
C ASN A 92 9.72 -6.51 -4.46
N ALA A 93 9.63 -5.21 -4.15
CA ALA A 93 9.95 -4.69 -2.82
C ALA A 93 8.98 -5.18 -1.75
N GLN A 94 7.70 -5.36 -2.08
CA GLN A 94 6.69 -5.85 -1.14
C GLN A 94 6.61 -7.37 -1.06
N MET A 95 6.86 -8.07 -2.16
CA MET A 95 6.68 -9.53 -2.25
C MET A 95 7.85 -10.32 -1.64
N THR A 96 8.21 -9.97 -0.40
CA THR A 96 9.17 -10.73 0.39
C THR A 96 8.70 -12.20 0.59
N PRO A 97 9.59 -13.15 0.91
CA PRO A 97 9.18 -14.54 1.18
C PRO A 97 8.05 -14.66 2.22
N LEU A 98 8.10 -13.82 3.26
CA LEU A 98 7.05 -13.76 4.29
C LEU A 98 5.72 -13.29 3.68
N MET A 99 5.72 -12.24 2.87
CA MET A 99 4.50 -11.74 2.23
C MET A 99 3.93 -12.74 1.22
N LYS A 100 4.77 -13.39 0.44
CA LYS A 100 4.34 -14.49 -0.46
C LYS A 100 3.65 -15.61 0.32
N TRP A 101 4.17 -15.97 1.49
CA TRP A 101 3.54 -16.96 2.35
C TRP A 101 2.17 -16.47 2.87
N PHE A 102 2.09 -15.22 3.37
CA PHE A 102 0.82 -14.64 3.83
C PHE A 102 -0.23 -14.58 2.71
N CYS A 103 0.15 -14.14 1.51
CA CYS A 103 -0.75 -14.09 0.36
C CYS A 103 -1.30 -15.47 0.00
N ARG A 104 -0.44 -16.50 0.01
CA ARG A 104 -0.87 -17.89 -0.23
C ARG A 104 -1.86 -18.39 0.82
N GLN A 105 -1.65 -18.10 2.11
CA GLN A 105 -2.59 -18.49 3.16
C GLN A 105 -3.91 -17.72 3.06
N SER A 106 -3.83 -16.43 2.84
CA SER A 106 -5.00 -15.55 2.69
C SER A 106 -5.86 -15.93 1.47
N GLY A 107 -5.21 -16.30 0.35
CA GLY A 107 -5.89 -16.72 -0.89
C GLY A 107 -6.78 -17.95 -0.72
N LYS A 108 -6.46 -18.85 0.20
CA LYS A 108 -7.25 -20.07 0.46
C LYS A 108 -8.67 -19.82 0.95
N SER A 109 -8.93 -18.66 1.52
CA SER A 109 -10.26 -18.28 2.04
C SER A 109 -10.99 -17.27 1.16
N LYS A 110 -10.40 -16.90 0.00
CA LYS A 110 -11.00 -15.94 -0.91
C LYS A 110 -12.16 -16.54 -1.69
N PHE A 111 -13.15 -15.69 -1.97
CA PHE A 111 -14.37 -16.04 -2.71
C PHE A 111 -15.24 -17.15 -2.09
N THR A 112 -14.97 -17.51 -0.82
CA THR A 112 -15.91 -18.32 -0.06
C THR A 112 -17.16 -17.49 0.29
N PRO A 113 -18.33 -18.11 0.53
CA PRO A 113 -19.55 -17.37 0.95
C PRO A 113 -19.31 -16.47 2.17
N LYS A 114 -18.45 -16.89 3.09
CA LYS A 114 -18.05 -16.09 4.26
C LYS A 114 -17.21 -14.88 3.87
N ASP A 115 -16.29 -15.02 2.92
CA ASP A 115 -15.47 -13.90 2.42
C ASP A 115 -16.35 -12.88 1.68
N VAL A 116 -17.25 -13.34 0.82
CA VAL A 116 -18.21 -12.50 0.10
C VAL A 116 -19.08 -11.69 1.07
N ALA A 117 -19.70 -12.35 2.05
CA ALA A 117 -20.51 -11.69 3.06
C ALA A 117 -19.73 -10.67 3.89
N SER A 118 -18.49 -11.02 4.27
CA SER A 118 -17.58 -10.13 5.00
C SER A 118 -17.17 -8.90 4.19
N MET A 119 -16.91 -9.07 2.89
CA MET A 119 -16.55 -7.97 2.00
C MET A 119 -17.76 -7.04 1.77
N LYS A 120 -18.95 -7.59 1.55
CA LYS A 120 -20.19 -6.84 1.41
C LYS A 120 -20.47 -5.98 2.65
N ALA A 121 -20.38 -6.56 3.85
CA ALA A 121 -20.55 -5.83 5.11
C ALA A 121 -19.46 -4.74 5.30
N THR A 122 -18.23 -5.00 4.85
CA THR A 122 -17.15 -4.03 4.92
C THR A 122 -17.37 -2.87 3.95
N ALA A 123 -17.79 -3.13 2.72
CA ALA A 123 -18.13 -2.09 1.74
C ALA A 123 -19.24 -1.18 2.26
N ALA A 124 -20.32 -1.74 2.80
CA ALA A 124 -21.42 -0.99 3.41
C ALA A 124 -20.94 -0.09 4.57
N ARG A 125 -20.09 -0.61 5.46
CA ARG A 125 -19.52 0.19 6.56
C ARG A 125 -18.63 1.32 6.04
N LYS A 126 -17.82 1.04 5.00
CA LYS A 126 -16.91 2.01 4.41
C LYS A 126 -17.61 3.12 3.63
N ALA A 127 -18.84 2.94 3.22
CA ALA A 127 -19.66 3.98 2.58
C ALA A 127 -19.84 5.22 3.48
N ALA A 128 -19.88 5.04 4.80
CA ALA A 128 -20.00 6.12 5.77
C ALA A 128 -18.65 6.72 6.21
N ASP A 129 -17.52 6.12 5.84
CA ASP A 129 -16.19 6.53 6.26
C ASP A 129 -15.78 7.86 5.58
N ARG A 130 -15.53 8.90 6.39
CA ARG A 130 -15.14 10.24 5.94
C ARG A 130 -13.63 10.43 5.80
N ASN A 131 -12.82 9.45 6.20
CA ASN A 131 -11.36 9.53 6.05
C ASN A 131 -10.99 9.58 4.55
N PRO A 132 -10.33 10.64 4.04
CA PRO A 132 -9.98 10.78 2.64
C PRO A 132 -9.02 9.68 2.15
N TYR A 133 -8.20 9.13 3.04
CA TYR A 133 -7.26 8.03 2.71
C TYR A 133 -7.85 6.64 2.95
N SER A 134 -9.15 6.53 3.20
CA SER A 134 -9.87 5.26 3.23
C SER A 134 -10.29 4.87 1.82
N TRP A 135 -11.06 3.80 1.72
CA TRP A 135 -11.59 3.33 0.45
C TRP A 135 -13.10 3.19 0.53
N ASN A 136 -13.75 3.18 -0.62
CA ASN A 136 -15.14 2.78 -0.78
C ASN A 136 -15.32 2.10 -2.13
N MET A 137 -16.32 1.24 -2.23
CA MET A 137 -16.68 0.59 -3.49
C MET A 137 -18.15 0.27 -3.55
N ASP A 138 -18.69 0.31 -4.75
CA ASP A 138 -19.93 -0.35 -5.08
C ASP A 138 -19.68 -1.85 -5.14
N PHE A 139 -20.56 -2.64 -4.53
CA PHE A 139 -20.39 -4.08 -4.39
C PHE A 139 -21.46 -4.83 -5.16
N TYR A 140 -21.06 -5.67 -6.08
CA TYR A 140 -21.95 -6.47 -6.94
C TYR A 140 -21.65 -7.96 -6.74
N GLU A 141 -22.55 -8.64 -6.02
CA GLU A 141 -22.46 -10.08 -5.80
C GLU A 141 -22.96 -10.84 -7.04
N TYR A 142 -22.23 -11.87 -7.45
CA TYR A 142 -22.67 -12.69 -8.56
C TYR A 142 -23.89 -13.53 -8.17
N PRO A 143 -24.91 -13.66 -9.08
CA PRO A 143 -26.15 -14.37 -8.78
C PRO A 143 -25.96 -15.83 -8.36
N ASP A 144 -24.92 -16.48 -8.85
CA ASP A 144 -24.56 -17.87 -8.54
C ASP A 144 -23.78 -18.03 -7.23
N GLY A 145 -23.45 -16.92 -6.54
CA GLY A 145 -22.70 -16.93 -5.31
C GLY A 145 -21.21 -17.25 -5.49
N SER A 146 -20.69 -17.33 -6.73
CA SER A 146 -19.28 -17.69 -7.01
C SER A 146 -18.30 -16.59 -6.62
N GLY A 147 -18.74 -15.35 -6.40
CA GLY A 147 -17.88 -14.24 -6.06
C GLY A 147 -18.59 -12.88 -6.12
N TYR A 148 -17.79 -11.85 -6.33
CA TYR A 148 -18.30 -10.48 -6.44
C TYR A 148 -17.40 -9.64 -7.34
N GLU A 149 -17.96 -8.56 -7.86
CA GLU A 149 -17.26 -7.45 -8.48
C GLU A 149 -17.30 -6.23 -7.55
N GLY A 150 -16.22 -5.48 -7.49
CA GLY A 150 -16.13 -4.24 -6.72
C GLY A 150 -15.63 -3.09 -7.57
N ARG A 151 -16.44 -2.02 -7.69
CA ARG A 151 -16.04 -0.78 -8.34
C ARG A 151 -15.63 0.23 -7.28
N PHE A 152 -14.35 0.57 -7.20
CA PHE A 152 -13.88 1.58 -6.26
C PHE A 152 -14.43 2.97 -6.62
N THR A 153 -15.13 3.60 -5.69
CA THR A 153 -15.65 4.97 -5.78
C THR A 153 -14.81 5.96 -4.99
N LYS A 154 -13.98 5.45 -4.09
CA LYS A 154 -12.95 6.20 -3.36
C LYS A 154 -11.73 5.33 -3.16
N CYS A 155 -10.55 5.86 -3.46
CA CYS A 155 -9.27 5.16 -3.29
C CYS A 155 -8.27 6.07 -2.56
N GLY A 156 -8.05 5.80 -1.28
CA GLY A 156 -7.11 6.57 -0.47
C GLY A 156 -5.66 6.46 -0.92
N ILE A 157 -5.30 5.39 -1.64
CA ILE A 157 -3.98 5.25 -2.28
C ILE A 157 -3.82 6.31 -3.36
N CYS A 158 -4.80 6.44 -4.26
CA CYS A 158 -4.79 7.46 -5.31
C CYS A 158 -4.72 8.87 -4.72
N THR A 159 -5.53 9.14 -3.67
CA THR A 159 -5.49 10.42 -2.96
C THR A 159 -4.09 10.72 -2.42
N LEU A 160 -3.46 9.77 -1.74
CA LEU A 160 -2.11 9.96 -1.21
C LEU A 160 -1.08 10.20 -2.32
N MET A 161 -1.14 9.41 -3.41
CA MET A 161 -0.20 9.55 -4.52
C MET A 161 -0.36 10.88 -5.25
N GLN A 162 -1.60 11.38 -5.41
CA GLN A 162 -1.88 12.71 -5.96
C GLN A 162 -1.26 13.81 -5.10
N GLU A 163 -1.45 13.77 -3.79
CA GLU A 163 -0.89 14.75 -2.86
C GLU A 163 0.64 14.74 -2.81
N LEU A 164 1.26 13.60 -3.10
CA LEU A 164 2.70 13.47 -3.22
C LEU A 164 3.24 13.89 -4.61
N GLY A 165 2.36 14.23 -5.55
CA GLY A 165 2.74 14.54 -6.95
C GLY A 165 3.25 13.32 -7.71
N LEU A 166 2.81 12.12 -7.34
CA LEU A 166 3.27 10.84 -7.91
C LEU A 166 2.18 10.13 -8.73
N TYR A 167 1.03 10.76 -8.88
CA TYR A 167 -0.10 10.27 -9.68
C TYR A 167 -0.33 11.27 -10.83
N ASP A 168 -0.16 10.82 -12.06
CA ASP A 168 -0.43 11.58 -13.28
C ASP A 168 -1.74 11.11 -13.90
#